data_d284399b3c7c8176ae4d79da98d01d6d
#
_entry.id   d284399b3c7c8176ae4d79da98d01d6d
#
_cell.length_a   1.000
_cell.length_b   1.000
_cell.length_c   1.000
_cell.angle_alpha   90.00
_cell.angle_beta   90.00
_cell.angle_gamma   90.00
#
_symmetry.space_group_name_H-M   'P 1'
#
loop_
_entity.id
_entity.type
_entity.pdbx_description
1 polymer ?
#
loop_
_entity_poly.entity_id
_entity_poly.type
_entity_poly.pdbx_seq_one_letter_code
_entity_poly.pdbx_strand_id
1 'polypeptide(L)'
;MKASVLSLFLAVGFSVGASADFTIVQKVEGKGQPSQMTLKLKGDRVRMETTPKMTVIVDGKTGDTITLMNAEKKFIRISGDKAKAIAEMAAKYGGTTSEKPKLVATGKKATINGYEAEEYVGETAKFKASYWIAPKFPDSAAILKQLQAVIPTAWNDLAKGMLDYRDLPGFPLRTHVKMEGDEIISTVTTVKQDPLSEAEFAVPKDFQEMKIPNMKETSGDEPTPAPPPRP
;
A
#
# COMPACT_ATOMS: atom_id res chain seq x y z
N MET A 1 22.23 43.78 51.77
CA MET A 1 21.37 43.75 50.61
C MET A 1 21.95 42.72 49.63
N LYS A 2 21.38 41.52 49.58
CA LYS A 2 21.79 40.44 48.66
C LYS A 2 20.72 40.30 47.56
N ALA A 3 21.09 40.63 46.33
CA ALA A 3 20.21 40.47 45.17
C ALA A 3 20.40 39.04 44.61
N SER A 4 19.35 38.24 44.68
CA SER A 4 19.25 36.92 44.04
C SER A 4 18.76 37.12 42.61
N VAL A 5 19.63 36.76 41.63
CA VAL A 5 19.28 36.71 40.22
C VAL A 5 18.68 35.33 39.95
N LEU A 6 17.39 35.31 39.69
CA LEU A 6 16.63 34.13 39.31
C LEU A 6 16.75 33.94 37.77
N SER A 7 17.60 33.04 37.35
CA SER A 7 17.73 32.68 35.93
C SER A 7 16.57 31.75 35.48
N LEU A 8 15.67 32.32 34.70
CA LEU A 8 14.58 31.58 34.05
C LEU A 8 15.09 30.87 32.79
N PHE A 9 15.37 29.58 32.88
CA PHE A 9 15.67 28.74 31.71
C PHE A 9 14.38 28.50 30.93
N LEU A 10 14.21 29.19 29.80
CA LEU A 10 13.17 28.94 28.83
C LEU A 10 13.56 27.69 28.02
N ALA A 11 13.07 26.52 28.39
CA ALA A 11 13.20 25.31 27.62
C ALA A 11 12.32 25.43 26.34
N VAL A 12 12.94 25.85 25.23
CA VAL A 12 12.33 25.77 23.91
C VAL A 12 12.30 24.30 23.52
N GLY A 13 11.16 23.64 23.79
CA GLY A 13 10.89 22.30 23.29
C GLY A 13 10.76 22.36 21.78
N PHE A 14 11.78 21.92 21.06
CA PHE A 14 11.65 21.55 19.64
C PHE A 14 10.72 20.34 19.57
N SER A 15 9.43 20.57 19.35
CA SER A 15 8.55 19.53 18.84
C SER A 15 8.98 19.23 17.42
N VAL A 16 9.87 18.26 17.26
CA VAL A 16 10.07 17.57 15.97
C VAL A 16 8.68 17.04 15.61
N GLY A 17 8.09 17.58 14.57
CA GLY A 17 6.77 17.15 14.09
C GLY A 17 6.82 15.66 13.74
N ALA A 18 6.59 14.81 14.74
CA ALA A 18 6.41 13.38 14.52
C ALA A 18 5.17 13.23 13.64
N SER A 19 5.34 12.65 12.46
CA SER A 19 4.21 12.23 11.63
C SER A 19 3.34 11.31 12.48
N ALA A 20 2.04 11.56 12.52
CA ALA A 20 1.12 10.70 13.27
C ALA A 20 1.14 9.30 12.68
N ASP A 21 1.12 8.28 13.55
CA ASP A 21 0.96 6.89 13.12
C ASP A 21 -0.54 6.58 13.01
N PHE A 22 -0.93 5.74 12.03
CA PHE A 22 -2.32 5.37 11.82
C PHE A 22 -2.51 3.86 11.70
N THR A 23 -3.60 3.37 12.29
CA THR A 23 -4.11 2.02 12.06
C THR A 23 -5.46 2.13 11.37
N ILE A 24 -5.58 1.57 10.15
CA ILE A 24 -6.78 1.58 9.33
C ILE A 24 -7.26 0.15 9.19
N VAL A 25 -8.49 -0.14 9.60
CA VAL A 25 -9.12 -1.45 9.46
C VAL A 25 -10.17 -1.38 8.38
N GLN A 26 -10.16 -2.33 7.46
CA GLN A 26 -11.10 -2.43 6.35
C GLN A 26 -11.75 -3.80 6.34
N LYS A 27 -13.07 -3.85 6.08
CA LYS A 27 -13.78 -5.04 5.66
C LYS A 27 -13.62 -5.19 4.16
N VAL A 28 -13.17 -6.36 3.71
CA VAL A 28 -12.99 -6.67 2.28
C VAL A 28 -13.97 -7.78 1.90
N GLU A 29 -14.79 -7.52 0.89
CA GLU A 29 -15.80 -8.42 0.34
C GLU A 29 -15.50 -8.66 -1.14
N GLY A 30 -15.61 -9.91 -1.61
CA GLY A 30 -15.33 -10.30 -2.97
C GLY A 30 -15.69 -11.76 -3.18
N LYS A 31 -14.98 -12.47 -4.07
CA LYS A 31 -15.15 -13.93 -4.21
C LYS A 31 -14.70 -14.62 -2.93
N GLY A 32 -15.63 -15.19 -2.18
CA GLY A 32 -15.38 -15.94 -0.94
C GLY A 32 -15.98 -15.28 0.30
N GLN A 33 -15.50 -15.71 1.47
CA GLN A 33 -15.95 -15.15 2.74
C GLN A 33 -15.39 -13.74 2.95
N PRO A 34 -16.17 -12.82 3.52
CA PRO A 34 -15.65 -11.51 3.90
C PRO A 34 -14.43 -11.64 4.78
N SER A 35 -13.43 -10.83 4.53
CA SER A 35 -12.18 -10.78 5.29
C SER A 35 -11.95 -9.38 5.85
N GLN A 36 -11.01 -9.30 6.78
CA GLN A 36 -10.54 -8.04 7.34
C GLN A 36 -9.12 -7.79 6.88
N MET A 37 -8.85 -6.57 6.45
CA MET A 37 -7.50 -6.08 6.15
C MET A 37 -7.15 -4.96 7.14
N THR A 38 -5.94 -5.00 7.67
CA THR A 38 -5.42 -3.94 8.54
C THR A 38 -4.19 -3.30 7.89
N LEU A 39 -4.21 -1.97 7.80
CA LEU A 39 -3.08 -1.17 7.39
C LEU A 39 -2.56 -0.40 8.60
N LYS A 40 -1.25 -0.48 8.84
CA LYS A 40 -0.54 0.31 9.84
C LYS A 40 0.45 1.22 9.12
N LEU A 41 0.34 2.51 9.34
CA LEU A 41 1.15 3.54 8.67
C LEU A 41 2.04 4.21 9.71
N LYS A 42 3.35 4.27 9.44
CA LYS A 42 4.33 4.95 10.28
C LYS A 42 5.41 5.60 9.42
N GLY A 43 5.37 6.93 9.34
CA GLY A 43 6.26 7.68 8.45
C GLY A 43 6.13 7.21 7.00
N ASP A 44 7.23 6.71 6.42
CA ASP A 44 7.29 6.22 5.05
C ASP A 44 7.08 4.69 4.95
N ARG A 45 6.57 4.04 6.00
CA ARG A 45 6.37 2.59 6.04
C ARG A 45 4.91 2.23 6.19
N VAL A 46 4.55 1.14 5.53
CA VAL A 46 3.24 0.50 5.71
C VAL A 46 3.40 -0.97 6.02
N ARG A 47 2.60 -1.45 6.96
CA ARG A 47 2.35 -2.87 7.20
C ARG A 47 0.91 -3.18 6.83
N MET A 48 0.71 -4.12 5.93
CA MET A 48 -0.61 -4.59 5.48
C MET A 48 -0.81 -6.04 5.91
N GLU A 49 -1.80 -6.27 6.75
CA GLU A 49 -2.25 -7.60 7.17
C GLU A 49 -3.47 -7.94 6.31
N THR A 50 -3.23 -8.60 5.17
CA THR A 50 -4.29 -8.91 4.17
C THR A 50 -5.09 -10.13 4.55
N THR A 51 -4.45 -11.09 5.21
CA THR A 51 -5.07 -12.30 5.79
C THR A 51 -4.29 -12.69 7.05
N PRO A 52 -4.84 -13.54 7.94
CA PRO A 52 -4.06 -14.06 9.07
C PRO A 52 -2.77 -14.79 8.66
N LYS A 53 -2.71 -15.28 7.40
CA LYS A 53 -1.56 -16.03 6.87
C LYS A 53 -0.50 -15.16 6.20
N MET A 54 -0.85 -13.94 5.80
CA MET A 54 0.04 -13.10 5.00
C MET A 54 0.07 -11.65 5.48
N THR A 55 1.27 -11.14 5.64
CA THR A 55 1.54 -9.73 5.96
C THR A 55 2.55 -9.18 4.96
N VAL A 56 2.32 -7.98 4.47
CA VAL A 56 3.24 -7.26 3.59
C VAL A 56 3.73 -6.01 4.31
N ILE A 57 5.04 -5.79 4.32
CA ILE A 57 5.67 -4.58 4.86
C ILE A 57 6.39 -3.89 3.70
N VAL A 58 6.12 -2.61 3.50
CA VAL A 58 6.77 -1.79 2.48
C VAL A 58 7.45 -0.60 3.15
N ASP A 59 8.68 -0.35 2.74
CA ASP A 59 9.41 0.87 3.05
C ASP A 59 9.43 1.74 1.80
N GLY A 60 8.65 2.83 1.80
CA GLY A 60 8.55 3.73 0.65
C GLY A 60 9.82 4.51 0.37
N LYS A 61 10.71 4.67 1.36
CA LYS A 61 11.98 5.37 1.21
C LYS A 61 13.01 4.53 0.45
N THR A 62 13.13 3.24 0.79
CA THR A 62 14.08 2.32 0.16
C THR A 62 13.45 1.56 -1.01
N GLY A 63 12.13 1.46 -1.05
CA GLY A 63 11.38 0.62 -2.00
C GLY A 63 11.38 -0.86 -1.63
N ASP A 64 11.95 -1.22 -0.48
CA ASP A 64 11.98 -2.61 -0.02
C ASP A 64 10.59 -3.11 0.33
N THR A 65 10.31 -4.33 -0.10
CA THR A 65 9.07 -5.04 0.22
C THR A 65 9.38 -6.37 0.88
N ILE A 66 8.74 -6.64 2.01
CA ILE A 66 8.85 -7.90 2.75
C ILE A 66 7.47 -8.54 2.79
N THR A 67 7.37 -9.77 2.33
CA THR A 67 6.16 -10.58 2.45
C THR A 67 6.39 -11.67 3.50
N LEU A 68 5.64 -11.60 4.59
CA LEU A 68 5.66 -12.60 5.66
C LEU A 68 4.58 -13.66 5.38
N MET A 69 4.97 -14.92 5.38
CA MET A 69 4.08 -16.09 5.40
C MET A 69 3.98 -16.57 6.86
N ASN A 70 2.97 -16.05 7.56
CA ASN A 70 2.88 -16.17 9.02
C ASN A 70 2.74 -17.60 9.49
N ALA A 71 2.02 -18.46 8.75
CA ALA A 71 1.81 -19.86 9.11
C ALA A 71 3.11 -20.68 9.00
N GLU A 72 3.93 -20.42 7.98
CA GLU A 72 5.17 -21.11 7.68
C GLU A 72 6.38 -20.51 8.41
N LYS A 73 6.21 -19.34 9.06
CA LYS A 73 7.30 -18.53 9.64
C LYS A 73 8.42 -18.27 8.63
N LYS A 74 8.04 -17.95 7.41
CA LYS A 74 8.95 -17.63 6.31
C LYS A 74 8.68 -16.25 5.77
N PHE A 75 9.71 -15.65 5.14
CA PHE A 75 9.51 -14.38 4.46
C PHE A 75 10.31 -14.32 3.17
N ILE A 76 9.82 -13.45 2.28
CA ILE A 76 10.50 -13.08 1.04
C ILE A 76 10.80 -11.59 1.14
N ARG A 77 12.04 -11.21 0.80
CA ARG A 77 12.45 -9.81 0.66
C ARG A 77 12.72 -9.49 -0.81
N ILE A 78 12.14 -8.40 -1.27
CA ILE A 78 12.41 -7.80 -2.57
C ILE A 78 12.98 -6.42 -2.30
N SER A 79 14.27 -6.21 -2.64
CA SER A 79 14.88 -4.87 -2.53
C SER A 79 14.27 -3.90 -3.54
N GLY A 80 14.35 -2.59 -3.25
CA GLY A 80 13.85 -1.56 -4.16
C GLY A 80 14.43 -1.66 -5.57
N ASP A 81 15.73 -1.97 -5.70
CA ASP A 81 16.38 -2.16 -7.00
C ASP A 81 15.80 -3.36 -7.76
N LYS A 82 15.56 -4.49 -7.06
CA LYS A 82 14.94 -5.66 -7.66
C LYS A 82 13.48 -5.40 -8.03
N ALA A 83 12.74 -4.69 -7.20
CA ALA A 83 11.38 -4.26 -7.49
C ALA A 83 11.32 -3.38 -8.75
N LYS A 84 12.26 -2.44 -8.89
CA LYS A 84 12.39 -1.60 -10.08
C LYS A 84 12.67 -2.43 -11.34
N ALA A 85 13.61 -3.37 -11.29
CA ALA A 85 13.92 -4.24 -12.42
C ALA A 85 12.73 -5.11 -12.84
N ILE A 86 11.93 -5.62 -11.87
CA ILE A 86 10.70 -6.36 -12.13
C ILE A 86 9.66 -5.45 -12.80
N ALA A 87 9.50 -4.22 -12.30
CA ALA A 87 8.57 -3.25 -12.85
C ALA A 87 8.92 -2.85 -14.30
N GLU A 88 10.19 -2.60 -14.58
CA GLU A 88 10.68 -2.29 -15.93
C GLU A 88 10.45 -3.46 -16.89
N MET A 89 10.69 -4.70 -16.44
CA MET A 89 10.42 -5.90 -17.22
C MET A 89 8.92 -6.06 -17.49
N ALA A 90 8.09 -5.91 -16.48
CA ALA A 90 6.63 -5.97 -16.63
C ALA A 90 6.10 -4.89 -17.59
N ALA A 91 6.64 -3.68 -17.53
CA ALA A 91 6.30 -2.60 -18.47
C ALA A 91 6.68 -2.94 -19.91
N LYS A 92 7.84 -3.60 -20.11
CA LYS A 92 8.34 -3.99 -21.43
C LYS A 92 7.49 -5.10 -22.07
N TYR A 93 7.02 -6.06 -21.29
CA TYR A 93 6.32 -7.25 -21.82
C TYR A 93 4.81 -7.25 -21.55
N GLY A 94 4.34 -6.48 -20.57
CA GLY A 94 2.96 -6.53 -20.08
C GLY A 94 1.99 -5.53 -20.69
N GLY A 95 2.44 -4.66 -21.59
CA GLY A 95 1.57 -3.65 -22.22
C GLY A 95 0.82 -2.82 -21.16
N THR A 96 1.54 -2.10 -20.30
CA THR A 96 0.93 -1.23 -19.30
C THR A 96 0.14 -0.15 -20.01
N THR A 97 -1.16 -0.05 -19.74
CA THR A 97 -1.96 1.12 -20.12
C THR A 97 -1.42 2.30 -19.32
N SER A 98 -0.78 3.23 -20.02
CA SER A 98 -0.19 4.44 -19.42
C SER A 98 -1.25 5.50 -19.06
N GLU A 99 -2.52 5.19 -19.25
CA GLU A 99 -3.61 6.13 -19.02
C GLU A 99 -4.02 6.13 -17.56
N LYS A 100 -3.82 7.27 -16.90
CA LYS A 100 -4.25 7.50 -15.52
C LYS A 100 -5.78 7.64 -15.50
N PRO A 101 -6.50 6.88 -14.64
CA PRO A 101 -7.94 7.01 -14.55
C PRO A 101 -8.31 8.42 -14.06
N LYS A 102 -9.20 9.08 -14.79
CA LYS A 102 -9.74 10.36 -14.37
C LYS A 102 -10.90 10.11 -13.41
N LEU A 103 -10.83 10.71 -12.22
CA LEU A 103 -11.93 10.69 -11.28
C LEU A 103 -13.03 11.65 -11.70
N VAL A 104 -14.25 11.14 -11.76
CA VAL A 104 -15.46 11.91 -12.09
C VAL A 104 -16.46 11.74 -10.95
N ALA A 105 -16.92 12.85 -10.37
CA ALA A 105 -17.99 12.86 -9.38
C ALA A 105 -19.31 12.42 -10.05
N THR A 106 -20.03 11.50 -9.41
CA THR A 106 -21.35 11.05 -9.91
C THR A 106 -22.50 11.88 -9.35
N GLY A 107 -22.23 12.72 -8.34
CA GLY A 107 -23.24 13.49 -7.57
C GLY A 107 -24.00 12.64 -6.55
N LYS A 108 -23.78 11.33 -6.49
CA LYS A 108 -24.40 10.48 -5.46
C LYS A 108 -23.72 10.71 -4.12
N LYS A 109 -24.54 10.78 -3.06
CA LYS A 109 -24.09 10.98 -1.67
C LYS A 109 -24.61 9.85 -0.79
N ALA A 110 -23.82 9.48 0.22
CA ALA A 110 -24.19 8.51 1.23
C ALA A 110 -23.50 8.84 2.56
N THR A 111 -24.05 8.35 3.65
CA THR A 111 -23.36 8.36 4.95
C THR A 111 -22.71 7.00 5.18
N ILE A 112 -21.38 6.99 5.35
CA ILE A 112 -20.60 5.78 5.62
C ILE A 112 -19.88 5.99 6.95
N ASN A 113 -20.15 5.12 7.93
CA ASN A 113 -19.60 5.21 9.29
C ASN A 113 -19.74 6.59 9.94
N GLY A 114 -20.90 7.25 9.70
CA GLY A 114 -21.19 8.57 10.26
C GLY A 114 -20.63 9.77 9.47
N TYR A 115 -19.89 9.54 8.38
CA TYR A 115 -19.33 10.59 7.54
C TYR A 115 -20.09 10.70 6.22
N GLU A 116 -20.38 11.93 5.81
CA GLU A 116 -20.89 12.20 4.46
C GLU A 116 -19.80 11.89 3.43
N ALA A 117 -20.15 11.06 2.46
CA ALA A 117 -19.26 10.68 1.37
C ALA A 117 -19.98 10.89 0.03
N GLU A 118 -19.22 11.27 -0.99
CA GLU A 118 -19.66 11.43 -2.37
C GLU A 118 -19.00 10.35 -3.24
N GLU A 119 -19.78 9.81 -4.20
CA GLU A 119 -19.26 8.79 -5.12
C GLU A 119 -18.49 9.43 -6.27
N TYR A 120 -17.29 8.93 -6.49
CA TYR A 120 -16.45 9.20 -7.65
C TYR A 120 -16.19 7.91 -8.41
N VAL A 121 -16.14 7.98 -9.73
CA VAL A 121 -15.84 6.83 -10.60
C VAL A 121 -14.57 7.13 -11.37
N GLY A 122 -13.66 6.14 -11.38
CA GLY A 122 -12.49 6.09 -12.23
C GLY A 122 -12.56 4.88 -13.14
N GLU A 123 -12.33 5.06 -14.44
CA GLU A 123 -12.42 3.98 -15.41
C GLU A 123 -11.22 4.02 -16.36
N THR A 124 -10.71 2.83 -16.69
CA THR A 124 -9.72 2.60 -17.73
C THR A 124 -10.23 1.45 -18.61
N ALA A 125 -9.52 1.13 -19.69
CA ALA A 125 -9.89 0.01 -20.56
C ALA A 125 -9.92 -1.36 -19.84
N LYS A 126 -9.21 -1.48 -18.69
CA LYS A 126 -9.04 -2.76 -17.99
C LYS A 126 -9.80 -2.87 -16.68
N PHE A 127 -10.19 -1.77 -16.07
CA PHE A 127 -10.92 -1.79 -14.81
C PHE A 127 -11.85 -0.58 -14.66
N LYS A 128 -12.86 -0.77 -13.81
CA LYS A 128 -13.75 0.28 -13.35
C LYS A 128 -13.76 0.26 -11.82
N ALA A 129 -13.57 1.42 -11.22
CA ALA A 129 -13.65 1.55 -9.78
C ALA A 129 -14.55 2.71 -9.37
N SER A 130 -15.31 2.53 -8.29
CA SER A 130 -15.98 3.63 -7.61
C SER A 130 -15.41 3.81 -6.21
N TYR A 131 -15.35 5.07 -5.79
CA TYR A 131 -14.77 5.52 -4.53
C TYR A 131 -15.78 6.41 -3.82
N TRP A 132 -16.17 6.03 -2.62
CA TRP A 132 -16.97 6.86 -1.74
C TRP A 132 -16.03 7.68 -0.86
N ILE A 133 -15.88 8.95 -1.17
CA ILE A 133 -14.87 9.83 -0.60
C ILE A 133 -15.52 10.81 0.37
N ALA A 134 -15.00 10.85 1.59
CA ALA A 134 -15.43 11.75 2.64
C ALA A 134 -14.46 12.97 2.72
N PRO A 135 -14.83 14.15 2.23
CA PRO A 135 -13.95 15.32 2.20
C PRO A 135 -13.66 15.89 3.58
N LYS A 136 -14.55 15.64 4.56
CA LYS A 136 -14.43 16.11 5.95
C LYS A 136 -13.97 15.02 6.91
N PHE A 137 -13.37 13.93 6.41
CA PHE A 137 -12.82 12.89 7.28
C PHE A 137 -11.61 13.44 8.05
N PRO A 138 -11.53 13.25 9.40
CA PRO A 138 -10.39 13.73 10.18
C PRO A 138 -9.06 13.18 9.66
N ASP A 139 -8.00 13.99 9.71
CA ASP A 139 -6.62 13.64 9.33
C ASP A 139 -6.47 13.10 7.92
N SER A 140 -7.47 13.24 7.04
CA SER A 140 -7.47 12.69 5.67
C SER A 140 -6.22 13.07 4.90
N ALA A 141 -5.78 14.34 4.98
CA ALA A 141 -4.58 14.81 4.28
C ALA A 141 -3.30 14.12 4.77
N ALA A 142 -3.16 13.90 6.09
CA ALA A 142 -2.01 13.23 6.68
C ALA A 142 -1.99 11.73 6.29
N ILE A 143 -3.13 11.06 6.35
CA ILE A 143 -3.28 9.65 5.95
C ILE A 143 -2.95 9.47 4.46
N LEU A 144 -3.55 10.29 3.57
CA LEU A 144 -3.32 10.22 2.12
C LEU A 144 -1.86 10.50 1.77
N LYS A 145 -1.22 11.45 2.45
CA LYS A 145 0.21 11.73 2.30
C LYS A 145 1.07 10.51 2.65
N GLN A 146 0.78 9.83 3.75
CA GLN A 146 1.51 8.61 4.12
C GLN A 146 1.24 7.46 3.17
N LEU A 147 -0.01 7.24 2.74
CA LEU A 147 -0.34 6.24 1.72
C LEU A 147 0.39 6.50 0.40
N GLN A 148 0.55 7.75 0.00
CA GLN A 148 1.33 8.11 -1.18
C GLN A 148 2.82 7.85 -1.00
N ALA A 149 3.38 8.15 0.19
CA ALA A 149 4.79 7.97 0.49
C ALA A 149 5.23 6.50 0.49
N VAL A 150 4.31 5.56 0.75
CA VAL A 150 4.61 4.12 0.74
C VAL A 150 4.49 3.46 -0.64
N ILE A 151 4.05 4.19 -1.67
CA ILE A 151 4.13 3.72 -3.05
C ILE A 151 5.58 3.85 -3.50
N PRO A 152 6.33 2.75 -3.69
CA PRO A 152 7.73 2.84 -4.08
C PRO A 152 7.87 3.57 -5.42
N THR A 153 8.83 4.47 -5.53
CA THR A 153 9.13 5.17 -6.80
C THR A 153 9.46 4.20 -7.93
N ALA A 154 10.02 3.03 -7.58
CA ALA A 154 10.24 1.94 -8.52
C ALA A 154 8.95 1.43 -9.21
N TRP A 155 7.80 1.66 -8.62
CA TRP A 155 6.50 1.22 -9.14
C TRP A 155 5.77 2.31 -9.92
N ASN A 156 6.37 3.50 -10.08
CA ASN A 156 5.72 4.62 -10.78
C ASN A 156 5.23 4.24 -12.17
N ASP A 157 5.95 3.40 -12.90
CA ASP A 157 5.53 2.95 -14.23
C ASP A 157 4.39 1.94 -14.19
N LEU A 158 4.35 1.06 -13.20
CA LEU A 158 3.21 0.17 -12.93
C LEU A 158 2.03 0.93 -12.34
N ALA A 159 2.31 1.97 -11.56
CA ALA A 159 1.30 2.81 -10.92
C ALA A 159 0.66 3.83 -11.88
N LYS A 160 1.16 4.00 -13.11
CA LYS A 160 0.59 4.96 -14.09
C LYS A 160 -0.90 4.73 -14.39
N GLY A 161 -1.35 3.49 -14.29
CA GLY A 161 -2.76 3.12 -14.42
C GLY A 161 -3.54 3.10 -13.08
N MET A 162 -2.90 3.43 -11.96
CA MET A 162 -3.53 3.45 -10.64
C MET A 162 -3.94 4.86 -10.24
N LEU A 163 -4.89 4.94 -9.33
CA LEU A 163 -5.32 6.19 -8.74
C LEU A 163 -4.21 6.79 -7.87
N ASP A 164 -3.92 8.07 -8.08
CA ASP A 164 -3.01 8.82 -7.22
C ASP A 164 -3.78 9.34 -6.00
N TYR A 165 -3.33 9.01 -4.80
CA TYR A 165 -3.98 9.48 -3.57
C TYR A 165 -4.00 11.02 -3.45
N ARG A 166 -3.10 11.72 -4.14
CA ARG A 166 -3.06 13.20 -4.19
C ARG A 166 -4.23 13.81 -4.96
N ASP A 167 -4.87 13.04 -5.86
CA ASP A 167 -6.01 13.50 -6.64
C ASP A 167 -7.34 13.31 -5.90
N LEU A 168 -7.33 12.64 -4.74
CA LEU A 168 -8.54 12.42 -3.97
C LEU A 168 -8.95 13.68 -3.22
N PRO A 169 -10.22 14.12 -3.35
CA PRO A 169 -10.74 15.29 -2.62
C PRO A 169 -10.99 15.03 -1.13
N GLY A 170 -10.65 13.85 -0.62
CA GLY A 170 -10.82 13.43 0.76
C GLY A 170 -10.48 11.96 0.96
N PHE A 171 -10.82 11.42 2.13
CA PHE A 171 -10.48 10.05 2.47
C PHE A 171 -11.50 9.04 1.89
N PRO A 172 -11.05 8.00 1.15
CA PRO A 172 -11.94 6.98 0.58
C PRO A 172 -12.40 6.01 1.68
N LEU A 173 -13.67 6.10 2.07
CA LEU A 173 -14.28 5.21 3.07
C LEU A 173 -14.72 3.87 2.49
N ARG A 174 -15.06 3.85 1.18
CA ARG A 174 -15.39 2.62 0.46
C ARG A 174 -14.82 2.68 -0.94
N THR A 175 -14.23 1.59 -1.36
CA THR A 175 -13.74 1.38 -2.73
C THR A 175 -14.40 0.13 -3.28
N HIS A 176 -14.90 0.21 -4.50
CA HIS A 176 -15.49 -0.89 -5.22
C HIS A 176 -14.79 -1.02 -6.57
N VAL A 177 -14.06 -2.11 -6.77
CA VAL A 177 -13.28 -2.37 -7.98
C VAL A 177 -13.89 -3.55 -8.73
N LYS A 178 -14.12 -3.34 -10.03
CA LYS A 178 -14.55 -4.37 -10.97
C LYS A 178 -13.42 -4.60 -11.98
N MET A 179 -12.93 -5.81 -12.03
CA MET A 179 -11.98 -6.31 -13.03
C MET A 179 -12.54 -7.56 -13.67
N GLU A 180 -12.03 -8.00 -14.81
CA GLU A 180 -12.49 -9.16 -15.58
C GLU A 180 -12.92 -10.35 -14.70
N GLY A 181 -14.25 -10.44 -14.46
CA GLY A 181 -14.88 -11.52 -13.68
C GLY A 181 -14.72 -11.43 -12.15
N ASP A 182 -14.06 -10.41 -11.62
CA ASP A 182 -13.86 -10.17 -10.19
C ASP A 182 -14.43 -8.83 -9.73
N GLU A 183 -15.02 -8.85 -8.53
CA GLU A 183 -15.57 -7.68 -7.88
C GLU A 183 -15.07 -7.66 -6.43
N ILE A 184 -14.45 -6.55 -6.02
CA ILE A 184 -13.89 -6.38 -4.68
C ILE A 184 -14.45 -5.09 -4.10
N ILE A 185 -15.05 -5.19 -2.92
CA ILE A 185 -15.51 -4.04 -2.14
C ILE A 185 -14.68 -3.98 -0.87
N SER A 186 -14.03 -2.85 -0.65
CA SER A 186 -13.31 -2.55 0.59
C SER A 186 -14.00 -1.40 1.30
N THR A 187 -14.36 -1.57 2.57
CA THR A 187 -14.98 -0.54 3.39
C THR A 187 -14.16 -0.33 4.66
N VAL A 188 -13.71 0.89 4.89
CA VAL A 188 -13.04 1.28 6.14
C VAL A 188 -14.04 1.15 7.29
N THR A 189 -13.66 0.40 8.31
CA THR A 189 -14.48 0.21 9.53
C THR A 189 -13.95 0.99 10.72
N THR A 190 -12.61 1.21 10.76
CA THR A 190 -11.95 1.88 11.86
C THR A 190 -10.73 2.64 11.36
N VAL A 191 -10.51 3.83 11.87
CA VAL A 191 -9.24 4.56 11.78
C VAL A 191 -8.85 4.99 13.18
N LYS A 192 -7.63 4.66 13.60
CA LYS A 192 -7.06 5.06 14.89
C LYS A 192 -5.73 5.76 14.67
N GLN A 193 -5.47 6.76 15.49
CA GLN A 193 -4.20 7.47 15.56
C GLN A 193 -3.52 7.08 16.88
N ASP A 194 -2.75 6.00 16.86
CA ASP A 194 -2.03 5.47 18.02
C ASP A 194 -0.55 5.27 17.66
N PRO A 195 0.39 5.54 18.57
CA PRO A 195 1.81 5.26 18.33
C PRO A 195 2.04 3.79 18.00
N LEU A 196 2.73 3.52 16.89
CA LEU A 196 3.09 2.18 16.45
C LEU A 196 4.54 1.87 16.81
N SER A 197 4.81 0.64 17.27
CA SER A 197 6.16 0.17 17.56
C SER A 197 6.98 -0.04 16.29
N GLU A 198 8.27 0.25 16.32
CA GLU A 198 9.22 -0.09 15.26
C GLU A 198 9.24 -1.59 14.96
N ALA A 199 9.05 -2.41 15.99
CA ALA A 199 9.03 -3.87 15.87
C ALA A 199 7.90 -4.38 14.96
N GLU A 200 6.82 -3.62 14.80
CA GLU A 200 5.72 -3.99 13.90
C GLU A 200 6.12 -3.95 12.43
N PHE A 201 7.14 -3.17 12.09
CA PHE A 201 7.68 -3.03 10.73
C PHE A 201 8.95 -3.87 10.51
N ALA A 202 9.29 -4.74 11.44
CA ALA A 202 10.45 -5.63 11.35
C ALA A 202 10.01 -7.08 11.06
N VAL A 203 10.93 -7.86 10.48
CA VAL A 203 10.75 -9.31 10.35
C VAL A 203 10.88 -9.93 11.74
N PRO A 204 9.92 -10.77 12.19
CA PRO A 204 10.07 -11.49 13.46
C PRO A 204 11.30 -12.38 13.47
N LYS A 205 11.97 -12.51 14.63
CA LYS A 205 13.26 -13.21 14.75
C LYS A 205 13.20 -14.70 14.44
N ASP A 206 12.02 -15.30 14.53
CA ASP A 206 11.76 -16.72 14.30
C ASP A 206 11.35 -17.02 12.84
N PHE A 207 11.44 -16.03 11.92
CA PHE A 207 11.15 -16.19 10.51
C PHE A 207 12.43 -16.48 9.72
N GLN A 208 12.32 -17.38 8.73
CA GLN A 208 13.41 -17.74 7.82
C GLN A 208 13.21 -17.09 6.45
N GLU A 209 14.29 -16.54 5.89
CA GLU A 209 14.25 -15.94 4.57
C GLU A 209 14.21 -17.01 3.47
N MET A 210 13.24 -16.88 2.57
CA MET A 210 13.20 -17.63 1.32
C MET A 210 13.80 -16.79 0.20
N LYS A 211 14.88 -17.28 -0.39
CA LYS A 211 15.50 -16.63 -1.55
C LYS A 211 14.66 -16.89 -2.80
N ILE A 212 14.31 -15.83 -3.52
CA ILE A 212 13.74 -15.97 -4.86
C ILE A 212 14.87 -16.29 -5.81
N PRO A 213 14.80 -17.38 -6.61
CA PRO A 213 15.80 -17.68 -7.64
C PRO A 213 16.00 -16.46 -8.54
N ASN A 214 17.24 -16.20 -8.96
CA ASN A 214 17.51 -15.12 -9.89
C ASN A 214 16.89 -15.44 -11.24
N MET A 215 16.03 -14.55 -11.76
CA MET A 215 15.42 -14.73 -13.08
C MET A 215 16.43 -14.84 -14.25
N LYS A 216 17.70 -14.55 -14.01
CA LYS A 216 18.76 -14.72 -15.01
C LYS A 216 19.21 -16.19 -15.21
N GLU A 217 18.91 -17.07 -14.25
CA GLU A 217 19.35 -18.48 -14.33
C GLU A 217 18.38 -19.40 -15.09
N THR A 218 17.14 -18.94 -15.33
CA THR A 218 16.13 -19.72 -16.06
C THR A 218 16.11 -19.49 -17.58
N SER A 219 16.92 -18.60 -18.13
CA SER A 219 17.00 -18.36 -19.58
C SER A 219 18.12 -19.15 -20.28
N GLY A 220 18.77 -20.10 -19.60
CA GLY A 220 19.90 -20.86 -20.09
C GLY A 220 19.66 -22.33 -20.49
N ASP A 221 18.51 -22.90 -20.12
CA ASP A 221 18.14 -24.26 -20.50
C ASP A 221 16.96 -24.24 -21.49
N GLU A 222 17.22 -23.85 -22.73
CA GLU A 222 16.37 -24.22 -23.84
C GLU A 222 16.47 -25.75 -23.98
N PRO A 223 15.40 -26.54 -23.88
CA PRO A 223 15.48 -27.98 -24.08
C PRO A 223 15.91 -28.23 -25.51
N THR A 224 17.11 -28.79 -25.69
CA THR A 224 17.61 -29.23 -27.00
C THR A 224 16.55 -30.11 -27.64
N PRO A 225 16.02 -29.77 -28.84
CA PRO A 225 15.05 -30.62 -29.49
C PRO A 225 15.67 -31.99 -29.74
N ALA A 226 14.96 -33.06 -29.40
CA ALA A 226 15.38 -34.43 -29.62
C ALA A 226 15.72 -34.65 -31.10
N PRO A 227 16.81 -35.34 -31.45
CA PRO A 227 17.15 -35.63 -32.83
C PRO A 227 16.05 -36.49 -33.46
N PRO A 228 15.72 -36.26 -34.75
CA PRO A 228 14.73 -37.05 -35.47
C PRO A 228 15.12 -38.53 -35.52
N PRO A 229 14.16 -39.46 -35.50
CA PRO A 229 14.44 -40.89 -35.64
C PRO A 229 15.14 -41.16 -36.96
N ARG A 230 16.22 -41.93 -36.92
CA ARG A 230 16.92 -42.37 -38.12
C ARG A 230 16.07 -43.38 -38.91
N PRO A 231 16.20 -43.38 -40.26
CA PRO A 231 15.44 -44.26 -41.14
C PRO A 231 15.77 -45.73 -40.96
#